data_cf4de4aae33aab2eebc68e6efaeffe1f
#
_entry.id   cf4de4aae33aab2eebc68e6efaeffe1f
#
_cell.length_a   1.000
_cell.length_b   1.000
_cell.length_c   1.000
_cell.angle_alpha   90.00
_cell.angle_beta   90.00
_cell.angle_gamma   90.00
#
_symmetry.space_group_name_H-M   'P 1'
#
loop_
_entity.id
_entity.type
_entity.pdbx_description
1 polymer ?
#
loop_
_entity_poly.entity_id
_entity_poly.type
_entity_poly.pdbx_seq_one_letter_code
_entity_poly.pdbx_strand_id
1 'polypeptide(L)'
;MKKLFSFLMREKMLALSLLAAAASLIITPLTPKRLLEIDWRTLGTLLMMLCVLEGFKRENVLRPIAAFAAHLGKMTVLSLFLVFGVFFTSMFVTNDVSLIIFVPLTIQLFRQGGKEKYILPIISMENIAAIRGSMLMPFGSPQNLFLYGQIDVSVGHFMLHM
;
A
#
# COMPACT_ATOMS: atom_id res chain seq x y z
N MET A 1 17.20 11.75 24.92
CA MET A 1 18.13 11.04 24.02
C MET A 1 17.98 9.51 24.08
N LYS A 2 17.98 8.86 25.25
CA LYS A 2 17.85 7.37 25.34
C LYS A 2 16.55 6.80 24.73
N LYS A 3 15.40 7.47 24.85
CA LYS A 3 14.13 7.02 24.27
C LYS A 3 14.13 7.10 22.72
N LEU A 4 14.73 8.14 22.16
CA LEU A 4 14.86 8.30 20.71
C LEU A 4 15.81 7.24 20.12
N PHE A 5 16.92 6.97 20.78
CA PHE A 5 17.87 5.94 20.39
C PHE A 5 17.26 4.54 20.46
N SER A 6 16.51 4.25 21.53
CA SER A 6 15.77 3.00 21.68
C SER A 6 14.68 2.83 20.60
N PHE A 7 13.99 3.91 20.20
CA PHE A 7 13.03 3.91 19.10
C PHE A 7 13.70 3.65 17.76
N LEU A 8 14.81 4.32 17.47
CA LEU A 8 15.60 4.11 16.25
C LEU A 8 16.14 2.68 16.14
N MET A 9 16.60 2.09 17.23
CA MET A 9 17.06 0.69 17.23
C MET A 9 15.94 -0.32 17.02
N ARG A 10 14.72 0.03 17.38
CA ARG A 10 13.53 -0.81 17.16
C ARG A 10 13.10 -0.78 15.69
N GLU A 11 13.21 0.37 15.04
CA GLU A 11 12.85 0.59 13.63
C GLU A 11 14.09 0.56 12.74
N LYS A 12 14.58 -0.65 12.44
CA LYS A 12 15.84 -0.88 11.69
C LYS A 12 15.87 -0.17 10.33
N MET A 13 14.74 -0.13 9.62
CA MET A 13 14.64 0.54 8.32
C MET A 13 14.80 2.06 8.44
N LEU A 14 14.20 2.66 9.47
CA LEU A 14 14.34 4.09 9.76
C LEU A 14 15.79 4.43 10.17
N ALA A 15 16.44 3.61 10.98
CA ALA A 15 17.83 3.80 11.36
C ALA A 15 18.76 3.73 10.13
N LEU A 16 18.55 2.74 9.25
CA LEU A 16 19.34 2.58 8.02
C LEU A 16 19.15 3.77 7.07
N SER A 17 17.90 4.22 6.86
CA SER A 17 17.62 5.36 6.00
C SER A 17 18.20 6.68 6.54
N LEU A 18 18.19 6.88 7.86
CA LEU A 18 18.83 8.04 8.51
C LEU A 18 20.35 8.01 8.36
N LEU A 19 20.98 6.83 8.51
CA LEU A 19 22.41 6.67 8.29
C LEU A 19 22.77 6.95 6.83
N ALA A 20 22.01 6.43 5.88
CA ALA A 20 22.22 6.68 4.46
C ALA A 20 22.04 8.17 4.12
N ALA A 21 21.03 8.84 4.70
CA ALA A 21 20.82 10.27 4.55
C ALA A 21 21.99 11.08 5.14
N ALA A 22 22.47 10.73 6.34
CA ALA A 22 23.63 11.39 6.95
C ALA A 22 24.90 11.22 6.11
N ALA A 23 25.13 10.02 5.59
CA ALA A 23 26.27 9.75 4.70
C ALA A 23 26.17 10.55 3.39
N SER A 24 24.98 10.66 2.82
CA SER A 24 24.76 11.46 1.60
C SER A 24 25.04 12.95 1.80
N LEU A 25 24.77 13.50 3.01
CA LEU A 25 25.06 14.89 3.34
C LEU A 25 26.57 15.21 3.36
N ILE A 26 27.41 14.22 3.64
CA ILE A 26 28.87 14.36 3.60
C ILE A 26 29.35 14.51 2.14
N ILE A 27 28.76 13.71 1.23
CA ILE A 27 29.12 13.70 -0.19
C ILE A 27 28.48 14.91 -0.92
N THR A 28 27.26 15.23 -0.56
CA THR A 28 26.48 16.28 -1.21
C THR A 28 25.87 17.23 -0.17
N PRO A 29 26.57 18.31 0.21
CA PRO A 29 26.11 19.25 1.23
C PRO A 29 24.78 19.90 0.82
N LEU A 30 23.90 20.10 1.79
CA LEU A 30 22.63 20.79 1.62
C LEU A 30 22.89 22.24 1.24
N THR A 31 22.58 22.58 0.00
CA THR A 31 22.54 23.97 -0.46
C THR A 31 21.09 24.45 -0.57
N PRO A 32 20.79 25.75 -0.35
CA PRO A 32 19.43 26.27 -0.51
C PRO A 32 18.80 25.94 -1.87
N LYS A 33 19.62 25.89 -2.92
CA LYS A 33 19.16 25.54 -4.27
C LYS A 33 18.61 24.10 -4.33
N ARG A 34 19.27 23.14 -3.68
CA ARG A 34 18.81 21.72 -3.64
C ARG A 34 17.55 21.54 -2.83
N LEU A 35 17.33 22.34 -1.78
CA LEU A 35 16.07 22.31 -1.04
C LEU A 35 14.88 22.77 -1.89
N LEU A 36 15.10 23.67 -2.84
CA LEU A 36 14.09 24.11 -3.80
C LEU A 36 13.82 23.09 -4.91
N GLU A 37 14.78 22.20 -5.19
CA GLU A 37 14.64 21.12 -6.16
C GLU A 37 13.80 19.93 -5.62
N ILE A 38 13.57 19.88 -4.29
CA ILE A 38 12.70 18.86 -3.68
C ILE A 38 11.25 19.12 -4.08
N ASP A 39 10.59 18.11 -4.60
CA ASP A 39 9.16 18.17 -4.92
C ASP A 39 8.29 18.09 -3.64
N TRP A 40 8.21 19.24 -2.94
CA TRP A 40 7.42 19.41 -1.72
C TRP A 40 5.94 19.12 -1.95
N ARG A 41 5.43 19.35 -3.17
CA ARG A 41 4.05 19.08 -3.52
C ARG A 41 3.75 17.58 -3.48
N THR A 42 4.58 16.78 -4.11
CA THR A 42 4.45 15.30 -4.08
C THR A 42 4.60 14.77 -2.66
N LEU A 43 5.59 15.23 -1.88
CA LEU A 43 5.77 14.83 -0.49
C LEU A 43 4.57 15.17 0.39
N GLY A 44 4.01 16.37 0.24
CA GLY A 44 2.80 16.80 0.96
C GLY A 44 1.59 15.95 0.60
N THR A 45 1.39 15.66 -0.68
CA THR A 45 0.29 14.79 -1.14
C THR A 45 0.44 13.37 -0.61
N LEU A 46 1.65 12.81 -0.61
CA LEU A 46 1.94 11.50 -0.03
C LEU A 46 1.63 11.47 1.47
N LEU A 47 2.04 12.49 2.22
CA LEU A 47 1.77 12.58 3.65
C LEU A 47 0.26 12.62 3.92
N MET A 48 -0.50 13.45 3.19
CA MET A 48 -1.95 13.52 3.30
C MET A 48 -2.61 12.18 2.98
N MET A 49 -2.16 11.52 1.91
CA MET A 49 -2.65 10.19 1.54
C MET A 49 -2.41 9.17 2.66
N LEU A 50 -1.22 9.13 3.24
CA LEU A 50 -0.90 8.22 4.35
C LEU A 50 -1.77 8.50 5.58
N CYS A 51 -2.05 9.77 5.90
CA CYS A 51 -2.95 10.13 7.00
C CYS A 51 -4.37 9.62 6.76
N VAL A 52 -4.91 9.79 5.55
CA VAL A 52 -6.24 9.30 5.17
C VAL A 52 -6.29 7.76 5.25
N LEU A 53 -5.26 7.08 4.76
CA LEU A 53 -5.18 5.61 4.79
C LEU A 53 -5.13 5.07 6.23
N GLU A 54 -4.37 5.73 7.12
CA GLU A 54 -4.34 5.36 8.53
C GLU A 54 -5.72 5.59 9.20
N GLY A 55 -6.45 6.62 8.79
CA GLY A 55 -7.84 6.84 9.19
C GLY A 55 -8.74 5.69 8.77
N PHE A 56 -8.71 5.26 7.51
CA PHE A 56 -9.49 4.12 7.02
C PHE A 56 -9.18 2.82 7.75
N LYS A 57 -7.92 2.59 8.10
CA LYS A 57 -7.46 1.44 8.84
C LYS A 57 -8.02 1.45 10.27
N ARG A 58 -7.97 2.59 10.96
CA ARG A 58 -8.48 2.74 12.33
C ARG A 58 -9.99 2.55 12.41
N GLU A 59 -10.73 3.10 11.45
CA GLU A 59 -12.19 3.00 11.38
C GLU A 59 -12.68 1.63 10.85
N ASN A 60 -11.76 0.72 10.52
CA ASN A 60 -12.10 -0.60 9.98
C ASN A 60 -13.09 -0.55 8.80
N VAL A 61 -12.95 0.43 7.90
CA VAL A 61 -13.88 0.70 6.79
C VAL A 61 -14.12 -0.55 5.92
N LEU A 62 -13.15 -1.45 5.86
CA LEU A 62 -13.25 -2.69 5.07
C LEU A 62 -13.84 -3.88 5.83
N ARG A 63 -14.21 -3.71 7.11
CA ARG A 63 -14.83 -4.77 7.93
C ARG A 63 -16.16 -5.28 7.36
N PRO A 64 -17.05 -4.45 6.81
CA PRO A 64 -18.28 -4.92 6.16
C PRO A 64 -18.01 -5.85 4.97
N ILE A 65 -16.97 -5.57 4.20
CA ILE A 65 -16.54 -6.40 3.06
C ILE A 65 -16.11 -7.79 3.56
N ALA A 66 -15.36 -7.83 4.66
CA ALA A 66 -14.96 -9.07 5.32
C ALA A 66 -16.15 -9.88 5.81
N ALA A 67 -17.14 -9.23 6.43
CA ALA A 67 -18.35 -9.87 6.91
C ALA A 67 -19.17 -10.45 5.75
N PHE A 68 -19.29 -9.73 4.64
CA PHE A 68 -19.96 -10.22 3.44
C PHE A 68 -19.25 -11.44 2.84
N ALA A 69 -17.93 -11.42 2.78
CA ALA A 69 -17.13 -12.55 2.28
C ALA A 69 -17.38 -13.85 3.08
N ALA A 70 -17.59 -13.75 4.39
CA ALA A 70 -17.86 -14.91 5.24
C ALA A 70 -19.17 -15.64 4.90
N HIS A 71 -20.13 -14.98 4.25
CA HIS A 71 -21.40 -15.58 3.83
C HIS A 71 -21.34 -16.27 2.46
N LEU A 72 -20.23 -16.17 1.74
CA LEU A 72 -20.06 -16.82 0.43
C LEU A 72 -19.79 -18.33 0.62
N GLY A 73 -20.81 -19.14 0.47
CA GLY A 73 -20.75 -20.57 0.76
C GLY A 73 -19.89 -21.41 -0.19
N LYS A 74 -19.58 -20.92 -1.42
CA LYS A 74 -18.76 -21.64 -2.40
C LYS A 74 -17.32 -21.12 -2.39
N MET A 75 -16.35 -22.01 -2.18
CA MET A 75 -14.93 -21.66 -2.09
C MET A 75 -14.39 -20.92 -3.34
N THR A 76 -14.83 -21.32 -4.53
CA THR A 76 -14.42 -20.64 -5.77
C THR A 76 -14.93 -19.20 -5.82
N VAL A 77 -16.18 -18.98 -5.41
CA VAL A 77 -16.77 -17.63 -5.36
C VAL A 77 -16.06 -16.79 -4.31
N LEU A 78 -15.77 -17.36 -3.14
CA LEU A 78 -14.99 -16.71 -2.09
C LEU A 78 -13.59 -16.31 -2.59
N SER A 79 -12.88 -17.23 -3.26
CA SER A 79 -11.54 -16.94 -3.81
C SER A 79 -11.58 -15.81 -4.83
N LEU A 80 -12.53 -15.84 -5.76
CA LEU A 80 -12.70 -14.77 -6.75
C LEU A 80 -13.05 -13.45 -6.07
N PHE A 81 -13.97 -13.47 -5.10
CA PHE A 81 -14.35 -12.28 -4.35
C PHE A 81 -13.15 -11.65 -3.62
N LEU A 82 -12.32 -12.46 -2.98
CA LEU A 82 -11.14 -11.98 -2.26
C LEU A 82 -10.11 -11.39 -3.23
N VAL A 83 -9.78 -12.08 -4.31
CA VAL A 83 -8.80 -11.62 -5.31
C VAL A 83 -9.27 -10.32 -6.00
N PHE A 84 -10.53 -10.28 -6.46
CA PHE A 84 -11.09 -9.08 -7.07
C PHE A 84 -11.30 -7.96 -6.04
N GLY A 85 -11.68 -8.30 -4.81
CA GLY A 85 -11.79 -7.35 -3.71
C GLY A 85 -10.47 -6.64 -3.42
N VAL A 86 -9.36 -7.40 -3.36
CA VAL A 86 -8.01 -6.84 -3.25
C VAL A 86 -7.68 -5.95 -4.45
N PHE A 87 -7.95 -6.42 -5.67
CA PHE A 87 -7.68 -5.67 -6.90
C PHE A 87 -8.36 -4.29 -6.88
N PHE A 88 -9.67 -4.26 -6.69
CA PHE A 88 -10.41 -2.99 -6.69
C PHE A 88 -10.08 -2.11 -5.48
N THR A 89 -9.88 -2.70 -4.31
CA THR A 89 -9.51 -1.94 -3.11
C THR A 89 -8.13 -1.29 -3.28
N SER A 90 -7.16 -2.01 -3.86
CA SER A 90 -5.80 -1.49 -4.07
C SER A 90 -5.72 -0.33 -5.07
N MET A 91 -6.72 -0.17 -5.93
CA MET A 91 -6.81 1.01 -6.81
C MET A 91 -6.97 2.31 -6.01
N PHE A 92 -7.64 2.25 -4.84
CA PHE A 92 -7.98 3.43 -4.05
C PHE A 92 -7.17 3.57 -2.77
N VAL A 93 -6.72 2.44 -2.17
CA VAL A 93 -6.17 2.43 -0.80
C VAL A 93 -4.68 2.07 -0.75
N THR A 94 -4.04 1.73 -1.82
CA THR A 94 -2.71 1.15 -1.98
C THR A 94 -2.68 -0.38 -1.82
N ASN A 95 -1.71 -1.02 -2.48
CA ASN A 95 -1.48 -2.45 -2.42
C ASN A 95 -1.25 -2.96 -0.99
N ASP A 96 -0.38 -2.28 -0.23
CA ASP A 96 0.03 -2.71 1.11
C ASP A 96 -1.14 -2.72 2.10
N VAL A 97 -1.96 -1.66 2.08
CA VAL A 97 -3.12 -1.54 2.98
C VAL A 97 -4.18 -2.57 2.61
N SER A 98 -4.42 -2.81 1.32
CA SER A 98 -5.34 -3.85 0.87
C SER A 98 -4.89 -5.23 1.36
N LEU A 99 -3.61 -5.58 1.20
CA LEU A 99 -3.07 -6.87 1.64
C LEU A 99 -3.12 -7.04 3.17
N ILE A 100 -2.83 -6.00 3.95
CA ILE A 100 -2.91 -6.08 5.43
C ILE A 100 -4.32 -6.48 5.89
N ILE A 101 -5.34 -6.16 5.12
CA ILE A 101 -6.74 -6.47 5.46
C ILE A 101 -7.17 -7.81 4.88
N PHE A 102 -6.94 -8.05 3.61
CA PHE A 102 -7.46 -9.23 2.92
C PHE A 102 -6.67 -10.51 3.23
N VAL A 103 -5.35 -10.46 3.40
CA VAL A 103 -4.55 -11.65 3.71
C VAL A 103 -4.95 -12.30 5.03
N PRO A 104 -5.07 -11.60 6.17
CA PRO A 104 -5.58 -12.20 7.41
C PRO A 104 -7.00 -12.76 7.25
N LEU A 105 -7.85 -12.08 6.48
CA LEU A 105 -9.21 -12.52 6.19
C LEU A 105 -9.22 -13.85 5.41
N THR A 106 -8.40 -13.94 4.37
CA THR A 106 -8.21 -15.17 3.59
C THR A 106 -7.75 -16.31 4.47
N ILE A 107 -6.74 -16.08 5.31
CA ILE A 107 -6.25 -17.11 6.24
C ILE A 107 -7.36 -17.58 7.17
N GLN A 108 -8.12 -16.65 7.75
CA GLN A 108 -9.20 -16.98 8.68
C GLN A 108 -10.31 -17.78 8.01
N LEU A 109 -10.82 -17.34 6.87
CA LEU A 109 -11.94 -17.97 6.17
C LEU A 109 -11.57 -19.36 5.66
N PHE A 110 -10.38 -19.53 5.10
CA PHE A 110 -9.93 -20.83 4.58
C PHE A 110 -9.59 -21.83 5.68
N ARG A 111 -9.08 -21.39 6.83
CA ARG A 111 -8.90 -22.23 8.02
C ARG A 111 -10.25 -22.69 8.59
N GLN A 112 -11.21 -21.78 8.73
CA GLN A 112 -12.55 -22.13 9.20
C GLN A 112 -13.26 -23.13 8.25
N GLY A 113 -12.99 -23.03 6.96
CA GLY A 113 -13.52 -23.94 5.95
C GLY A 113 -12.75 -25.26 5.78
N GLY A 114 -11.68 -25.50 6.56
CA GLY A 114 -10.84 -26.71 6.45
C GLY A 114 -10.10 -26.83 5.11
N LYS A 115 -9.80 -25.71 4.45
CA LYS A 115 -9.20 -25.64 3.11
C LYS A 115 -7.82 -24.98 3.11
N GLU A 116 -7.01 -25.26 4.12
CA GLU A 116 -5.71 -24.61 4.35
C GLU A 116 -4.74 -24.71 3.17
N LYS A 117 -4.80 -25.80 2.40
CA LYS A 117 -3.94 -26.02 1.22
C LYS A 117 -4.10 -24.95 0.12
N TYR A 118 -5.22 -24.22 0.10
CA TYR A 118 -5.48 -23.16 -0.88
C TYR A 118 -5.06 -21.77 -0.39
N ILE A 119 -4.67 -21.60 0.88
CA ILE A 119 -4.30 -20.30 1.44
C ILE A 119 -3.14 -19.69 0.67
N LEU A 120 -2.04 -20.40 0.49
CA LEU A 120 -0.86 -19.88 -0.17
C LEU A 120 -1.10 -19.49 -1.63
N PRO A 121 -1.73 -20.34 -2.48
CA PRO A 121 -2.06 -19.94 -3.85
C PRO A 121 -2.94 -18.70 -3.92
N ILE A 122 -3.92 -18.56 -3.05
CA ILE A 122 -4.84 -17.43 -3.08
C ILE A 122 -4.15 -16.15 -2.61
N ILE A 123 -3.35 -16.19 -1.54
CA ILE A 123 -2.54 -15.05 -1.12
C ILE A 123 -1.58 -14.60 -2.23
N SER A 124 -1.00 -15.54 -2.97
CA SER A 124 -0.15 -15.20 -4.12
C SER A 124 -0.95 -14.47 -5.21
N MET A 125 -2.17 -14.90 -5.50
CA MET A 125 -3.06 -14.22 -6.44
C MET A 125 -3.51 -12.85 -5.91
N GLU A 126 -3.81 -12.72 -4.62
CA GLU A 126 -4.12 -11.45 -3.97
C GLU A 126 -2.96 -10.46 -4.09
N ASN A 127 -1.73 -10.92 -3.88
CA ASN A 127 -0.55 -10.06 -4.02
C ASN A 127 -0.39 -9.55 -5.47
N ILE A 128 -0.53 -10.42 -6.45
CA ILE A 128 -0.51 -10.03 -7.88
C ILE A 128 -1.65 -9.04 -8.18
N ALA A 129 -2.85 -9.33 -7.70
CA ALA A 129 -4.02 -8.49 -7.89
C ALA A 129 -3.84 -7.11 -7.25
N ALA A 130 -3.28 -7.05 -6.02
CA ALA A 130 -2.99 -5.81 -5.33
C ALA A 130 -2.03 -4.92 -6.13
N ILE A 131 -0.93 -5.49 -6.61
CA ILE A 131 0.07 -4.76 -7.40
C ILE A 131 -0.56 -4.25 -8.70
N ARG A 132 -1.30 -5.11 -9.43
CA ARG A 132 -1.92 -4.73 -10.69
C ARG A 132 -3.04 -3.71 -10.51
N GLY A 133 -3.86 -3.85 -9.48
CA GLY A 133 -4.90 -2.88 -9.16
C GLY A 133 -4.33 -1.50 -8.81
N SER A 134 -3.31 -1.46 -7.97
CA SER A 134 -2.67 -0.20 -7.57
C SER A 134 -1.95 0.52 -8.72
N MET A 135 -1.57 -0.18 -9.79
CA MET A 135 -0.95 0.44 -10.98
C MET A 135 -1.94 1.20 -11.84
N LEU A 136 -3.23 0.86 -11.82
CA LEU A 136 -4.22 1.47 -12.71
C LEU A 136 -4.54 2.93 -12.35
N MET A 137 -4.46 3.29 -11.08
CA MET A 137 -4.75 4.64 -10.62
C MET A 137 -3.48 5.42 -10.27
N PRO A 138 -3.42 6.73 -10.58
CA PRO A 138 -2.24 7.55 -10.25
C PRO A 138 -1.95 7.58 -8.74
N PHE A 139 -2.97 7.46 -7.91
CA PHE A 139 -2.87 7.50 -6.44
C PHE A 139 -2.84 6.10 -5.79
N GLY A 140 -2.88 5.02 -6.56
CA GLY A 140 -2.81 3.65 -6.05
C GLY A 140 -1.44 3.27 -5.48
N SER A 141 -0.38 4.01 -5.84
CA SER A 141 0.95 3.86 -5.25
C SER A 141 1.72 5.19 -5.25
N PRO A 142 2.68 5.38 -4.31
CA PRO A 142 3.56 6.56 -4.29
C PRO A 142 4.32 6.76 -5.60
N GLN A 143 4.76 5.66 -6.23
CA GLN A 143 5.50 5.68 -7.49
C GLN A 143 4.63 6.21 -8.63
N ASN A 144 3.40 5.75 -8.73
CA ASN A 144 2.46 6.23 -9.75
C ASN A 144 2.11 7.70 -9.55
N LEU A 145 1.94 8.13 -8.30
CA LEU A 145 1.67 9.53 -7.99
C LEU A 145 2.82 10.44 -8.43
N PHE A 146 4.06 10.00 -8.18
CA PHE A 146 5.24 10.72 -8.64
C PHE A 146 5.30 10.79 -10.18
N LEU A 147 5.14 9.66 -10.86
CA LEU A 147 5.13 9.59 -12.33
C LEU A 147 4.03 10.48 -12.92
N TYR A 148 2.83 10.39 -12.37
CA TYR A 148 1.69 11.20 -12.81
C TYR A 148 1.95 12.70 -12.64
N GLY A 149 2.66 13.10 -11.57
CA GLY A 149 3.05 14.48 -11.33
C GLY A 149 4.09 15.03 -12.31
N GLN A 150 4.83 14.16 -13.03
CA GLN A 150 5.83 14.54 -14.03
C GLN A 150 5.27 14.65 -15.46
N ILE A 151 4.06 14.13 -15.68
CA ILE A 151 3.41 14.11 -16.99
C ILE A 151 2.09 14.88 -16.93
N ASP A 152 1.86 15.71 -17.94
CA ASP A 152 0.62 16.50 -18.04
C ASP A 152 -0.42 15.72 -18.85
N VAL A 153 -1.01 14.70 -18.22
CA VAL A 153 -2.03 13.84 -18.82
C VAL A 153 -3.26 13.73 -17.94
N SER A 154 -4.43 13.47 -18.51
CA SER A 154 -5.63 13.19 -17.74
C SER A 154 -5.58 11.81 -17.08
N VAL A 155 -6.30 11.63 -15.98
CA VAL A 155 -6.40 10.33 -15.26
C VAL A 155 -6.87 9.22 -16.19
N GLY A 156 -7.85 9.47 -17.07
CA GLY A 156 -8.33 8.50 -18.04
C GLY A 156 -7.27 8.08 -19.05
N HIS A 157 -6.45 9.01 -19.50
CA HIS A 157 -5.35 8.70 -20.42
C HIS A 157 -4.25 7.90 -19.71
N PHE A 158 -3.95 8.22 -18.47
CA PHE A 158 -3.02 7.43 -17.65
C PHE A 158 -3.48 5.98 -17.48
N MET A 159 -4.76 5.77 -17.18
CA MET A 159 -5.34 4.42 -17.03
C MET A 159 -5.31 3.58 -18.32
N LEU A 160 -5.39 4.22 -19.49
CA LEU A 160 -5.36 3.52 -20.77
C LEU A 160 -3.95 3.05 -21.17
N HIS A 161 -2.92 3.63 -20.60
CA HIS A 161 -1.52 3.33 -20.93
C HIS A 161 -0.78 2.51 -19.85
N MET A 162 -1.39 2.27 -18.68
CA MET A 162 -0.92 1.39 -17.61
C MET A 162 -1.58 0.01 -17.66
#